data_8df67de424376e4eb607368f62676959
#
_entry.id   8df67de424376e4eb607368f62676959
#
_cell.length_a   1.000
_cell.length_b   1.000
_cell.length_c   1.000
_cell.angle_alpha   90.00
_cell.angle_beta   90.00
_cell.angle_gamma   90.00
#
_symmetry.space_group_name_H-M   'P 1'
#
loop_
_entity.id
_entity.type
_entity.pdbx_description
1 polymer ?
#
loop_
_entity_poly.entity_id
_entity_poly.type
_entity_poly.pdbx_seq_one_letter_code
_entity_poly.pdbx_strand_id
1 'polypeptide(L)'
;MKKEQITRRQFLKGALAGTAGLAAMSILGPAAFAEGSQIVDPAIGNEVHVISDTPYVMSGDQTYFVPDKVLSSGYTMPVIGIGSYALQPDVAENSVYSALKCGYHLVDTARAYWNEDGVGRGIKRAIEEGYIKREELFVTTKVWDSDFADARGSVLGSLERLQLDYVDLVLLHHVPRDNDENGYHQMEQLVKEGKIRSLGLSNIYRDNATFDRMYNAAEIKPVLVQNENHPFFHWDDFQAYAAASSMQIESWYPLGGRGFTQNYFNHPTLLEIAGRYGKTVPQILLRWQVQKGFIAVPGSSNPDHIAENYDIFNFVLSDDDMATINAMQTGHGNFNMRG
;
A
#
# COMPACT_ATOMS: atom_id res chain seq x y z
N MET A 1 17.48 10.46 -24.01
CA MET A 1 16.91 11.78 -23.66
C MET A 1 16.51 11.68 -22.20
N LYS A 2 17.08 12.50 -21.30
CA LYS A 2 16.65 12.57 -19.91
C LYS A 2 15.21 13.13 -19.92
N LYS A 3 14.23 12.37 -19.45
CA LYS A 3 12.88 12.88 -19.17
C LYS A 3 13.01 13.86 -18.00
N GLU A 4 12.70 15.14 -18.22
CA GLU A 4 12.63 16.11 -17.12
C GLU A 4 11.49 15.71 -16.19
N GLN A 5 11.79 15.59 -14.92
CA GLN A 5 10.78 15.44 -13.87
C GLN A 5 10.14 16.81 -13.64
N ILE A 6 8.83 16.87 -13.82
CA ILE A 6 8.05 18.09 -13.60
C ILE A 6 7.54 18.09 -12.17
N THR A 7 7.82 19.09 -11.36
CA THR A 7 7.26 19.20 -10.01
C THR A 7 5.77 19.59 -10.06
N ARG A 8 4.99 19.26 -9.00
CA ARG A 8 3.57 19.67 -8.86
C ARG A 8 3.36 21.15 -9.22
N ARG A 9 4.27 22.01 -8.77
CA ARG A 9 4.23 23.45 -9.02
C ARG A 9 4.45 23.79 -10.50
N GLN A 10 5.29 23.03 -11.21
CA GLN A 10 5.50 23.16 -12.65
C GLN A 10 4.32 22.61 -13.45
N PHE A 11 3.75 21.46 -13.00
CA PHE A 11 2.55 20.89 -13.59
C PHE A 11 1.35 21.85 -13.47
N LEU A 12 1.08 22.38 -12.26
CA LEU A 12 -0.02 23.33 -12.04
C LEU A 12 0.17 24.62 -12.86
N LYS A 13 1.40 25.11 -13.03
CA LYS A 13 1.69 26.25 -13.91
C LYS A 13 1.52 25.92 -15.39
N GLY A 14 1.86 24.69 -15.82
CA GLY A 14 1.67 24.20 -17.19
C GLY A 14 0.19 23.95 -17.52
N ALA A 15 -0.58 23.40 -16.57
CA ALA A 15 -2.02 23.15 -16.70
C ALA A 15 -2.84 24.46 -16.84
N LEU A 16 -2.36 25.56 -16.25
CA LEU A 16 -2.94 26.90 -16.42
C LEU A 16 -2.64 27.51 -17.79
N ALA A 17 -1.68 26.99 -18.53
CA ALA A 17 -1.23 27.53 -19.82
C ALA A 17 -1.61 26.69 -21.06
N GLY A 18 -2.23 25.51 -20.90
CA GLY A 18 -2.52 24.57 -21.99
C GLY A 18 -3.95 24.00 -21.98
N THR A 19 -4.47 23.70 -23.19
CA THR A 19 -5.84 23.18 -23.41
C THR A 19 -6.09 21.80 -22.77
N ALA A 20 -5.08 21.01 -22.43
CA ALA A 20 -5.20 19.75 -21.72
C ALA A 20 -5.58 19.92 -20.23
N GLY A 21 -5.29 21.10 -19.64
CA GLY A 21 -5.67 21.44 -18.28
C GLY A 21 -7.17 21.72 -18.10
N LEU A 22 -7.87 22.03 -19.17
CA LEU A 22 -9.30 22.40 -19.12
C LEU A 22 -10.22 21.21 -18.85
N ALA A 23 -9.86 20.00 -19.29
CA ALA A 23 -10.66 18.78 -19.03
C ALA A 23 -10.54 18.33 -17.57
N ALA A 24 -9.34 18.42 -16.98
CA ALA A 24 -9.13 18.14 -15.56
C ALA A 24 -9.75 19.24 -14.65
N MET A 25 -9.74 20.49 -15.10
CA MET A 25 -10.35 21.62 -14.36
C MET A 25 -11.86 21.63 -14.40
N SER A 26 -12.51 20.96 -15.36
CA SER A 26 -13.98 20.87 -15.41
C SER A 26 -14.55 19.89 -14.37
N ILE A 27 -13.71 19.02 -13.84
CA ILE A 27 -14.07 18.05 -12.77
C ILE A 27 -13.71 18.61 -11.38
N LEU A 28 -12.65 19.42 -11.29
CA LEU A 28 -12.17 20.01 -10.05
C LEU A 28 -12.18 21.54 -10.19
N GLY A 29 -13.06 22.23 -9.46
CA GLY A 29 -13.12 23.70 -9.46
C GLY A 29 -11.80 24.33 -9.01
N PRO A 30 -11.57 25.64 -9.28
CA PRO A 30 -10.33 26.35 -8.97
C PRO A 30 -9.91 26.30 -7.49
N ALA A 31 -10.85 26.04 -6.58
CA ALA A 31 -10.61 25.92 -5.15
C ALA A 31 -9.90 24.63 -4.74
N ALA A 32 -9.87 23.60 -5.60
CA ALA A 32 -9.26 22.30 -5.29
C ALA A 32 -7.72 22.32 -5.30
N PHE A 33 -7.12 23.46 -5.67
CA PHE A 33 -5.67 23.59 -5.83
C PHE A 33 -5.00 24.51 -4.78
N ALA A 34 -5.73 24.91 -3.74
CA ALA A 34 -5.12 25.61 -2.62
C ALA A 34 -4.22 24.65 -1.81
N GLU A 35 -3.10 25.13 -1.27
CA GLU A 35 -2.25 24.33 -0.38
C GLU A 35 -3.10 23.74 0.75
N GLY A 36 -3.07 22.40 0.89
CA GLY A 36 -3.86 21.68 1.91
C GLY A 36 -5.30 21.35 1.52
N SER A 37 -5.73 21.60 0.28
CA SER A 37 -7.08 21.21 -0.15
C SER A 37 -7.18 19.70 -0.33
N GLN A 38 -8.26 19.14 0.20
CA GLN A 38 -8.65 17.75 -0.01
C GLN A 38 -9.06 17.57 -1.48
N ILE A 39 -8.42 16.62 -2.14
CA ILE A 39 -8.81 16.22 -3.49
C ILE A 39 -9.61 14.93 -3.35
N VAL A 40 -10.86 14.95 -3.80
CA VAL A 40 -11.67 13.74 -3.90
C VAL A 40 -11.37 13.10 -5.26
N ASP A 41 -10.78 11.91 -5.26
CA ASP A 41 -10.72 11.10 -6.47
C ASP A 41 -12.11 10.51 -6.72
N PRO A 42 -12.81 10.91 -7.79
CA PRO A 42 -14.18 10.44 -8.07
C PRO A 42 -14.24 8.92 -8.30
N ALA A 43 -13.11 8.28 -8.61
CA ALA A 43 -13.03 6.83 -8.81
C ALA A 43 -12.90 6.06 -7.48
N ILE A 44 -12.44 6.70 -6.42
CA ILE A 44 -12.20 6.05 -5.11
C ILE A 44 -13.25 6.48 -4.08
N GLY A 45 -13.99 7.57 -4.33
CA GLY A 45 -15.08 8.05 -3.44
C GLY A 45 -14.62 8.55 -2.06
N ASN A 46 -13.32 8.66 -1.81
CA ASN A 46 -12.73 9.07 -0.54
C ASN A 46 -11.92 10.37 -0.70
N GLU A 47 -11.82 11.12 0.40
CA GLU A 47 -10.91 12.25 0.47
C GLU A 47 -9.47 11.74 0.34
N VAL A 48 -8.76 12.27 -0.66
CA VAL A 48 -7.38 11.92 -0.96
C VAL A 48 -6.51 13.13 -0.68
N HIS A 49 -5.60 13.00 0.28
CA HIS A 49 -4.54 13.98 0.45
C HIS A 49 -3.39 13.63 -0.50
N VAL A 50 -2.97 14.58 -1.29
CA VAL A 50 -1.79 14.43 -2.14
C VAL A 50 -0.57 14.71 -1.28
N ILE A 51 0.28 13.70 -1.08
CA ILE A 51 1.60 13.93 -0.48
C ILE A 51 2.37 14.91 -1.38
N SER A 52 2.98 15.87 -0.70
CA SER A 52 3.77 16.94 -1.27
C SER A 52 4.56 16.59 -2.52
N ASP A 53 4.42 17.41 -3.55
CA ASP A 53 5.40 17.68 -4.62
C ASP A 53 5.96 16.51 -5.44
N THR A 54 5.45 15.27 -5.32
CA THR A 54 5.95 14.14 -6.09
C THR A 54 5.14 13.97 -7.36
N PRO A 55 5.67 14.30 -8.54
CA PRO A 55 5.03 14.02 -9.80
C PRO A 55 5.27 12.58 -10.17
N TYR A 56 4.25 11.95 -10.63
CA TYR A 56 4.29 10.64 -11.22
C TYR A 56 4.23 10.76 -12.75
N VAL A 57 5.23 10.24 -13.44
CA VAL A 57 5.28 10.26 -14.92
C VAL A 57 4.92 8.89 -15.45
N MET A 58 3.77 8.80 -16.09
CA MET A 58 3.29 7.61 -16.80
C MET A 58 3.82 7.51 -18.23
N SER A 59 3.66 6.37 -18.85
CA SER A 59 3.93 6.17 -20.27
C SER A 59 3.02 7.07 -21.12
N GLY A 60 3.59 8.01 -21.85
CA GLY A 60 2.88 9.03 -22.60
C GLY A 60 3.08 10.43 -21.98
N ASP A 61 2.45 11.44 -22.57
CA ASP A 61 2.63 12.85 -22.19
C ASP A 61 1.74 13.28 -21.00
N GLN A 62 1.07 12.34 -20.32
CA GLN A 62 0.19 12.65 -19.20
C GLN A 62 0.82 12.30 -17.86
N THR A 63 0.64 13.18 -16.89
CA THR A 63 1.07 13.01 -15.50
C THR A 63 -0.14 12.70 -14.64
N TYR A 64 -0.06 11.65 -13.85
CA TYR A 64 -1.09 11.25 -12.91
C TYR A 64 -0.54 11.33 -11.50
N PHE A 65 -1.40 11.57 -10.53
CA PHE A 65 -1.04 11.53 -9.12
C PHE A 65 -1.43 10.20 -8.52
N VAL A 66 -0.52 9.60 -7.75
CA VAL A 66 -0.83 8.46 -6.91
C VAL A 66 -1.54 8.98 -5.66
N PRO A 67 -2.77 8.55 -5.40
CA PRO A 67 -3.49 9.00 -4.22
C PRO A 67 -2.89 8.42 -2.93
N ASP A 68 -3.09 9.15 -1.83
CA ASP A 68 -2.71 8.75 -0.50
C ASP A 68 -3.93 8.59 0.40
N LYS A 69 -3.80 7.78 1.44
CA LYS A 69 -4.79 7.65 2.52
C LYS A 69 -4.32 8.40 3.75
N VAL A 70 -5.19 9.22 4.31
CA VAL A 70 -4.96 9.79 5.63
C VAL A 70 -5.28 8.73 6.67
N LEU A 71 -4.29 8.38 7.48
CA LEU A 71 -4.45 7.48 8.60
C LEU A 71 -5.03 8.24 9.81
N SER A 72 -5.74 7.55 10.69
CA SER A 72 -6.26 8.15 11.92
C SER A 72 -5.16 8.69 12.87
N SER A 73 -3.91 8.31 12.66
CA SER A 73 -2.73 8.88 13.34
C SER A 73 -2.31 10.25 12.79
N GLY A 74 -2.92 10.73 11.69
CA GLY A 74 -2.58 11.98 11.02
C GLY A 74 -1.48 11.88 9.97
N TYR A 75 -0.82 10.73 9.82
CA TYR A 75 0.12 10.48 8.74
C TYR A 75 -0.60 10.04 7.47
N THR A 76 0.06 10.24 6.32
CA THR A 76 -0.44 9.81 5.02
C THR A 76 0.29 8.56 4.54
N MET A 77 -0.42 7.66 3.86
CA MET A 77 0.10 6.39 3.35
C MET A 77 -0.31 6.22 1.88
N PRO A 78 0.64 5.98 0.96
CA PRO A 78 0.33 5.73 -0.45
C PRO A 78 -0.59 4.51 -0.63
N VAL A 79 -1.49 4.56 -1.62
CA VAL A 79 -2.44 3.45 -1.89
C VAL A 79 -1.82 2.26 -2.59
N ILE A 80 -0.58 2.40 -3.08
CA ILE A 80 0.16 1.29 -3.69
C ILE A 80 1.60 1.28 -3.20
N GLY A 81 2.11 0.09 -2.88
CA GLY A 81 3.47 -0.14 -2.40
C GLY A 81 4.11 -1.36 -3.03
N ILE A 82 5.38 -1.59 -2.70
CA ILE A 82 6.11 -2.81 -3.03
C ILE A 82 6.17 -3.73 -1.82
N GLY A 83 5.68 -4.97 -1.97
CA GLY A 83 5.81 -6.02 -0.95
C GLY A 83 7.08 -6.84 -1.16
N SER A 84 7.77 -7.15 -0.06
CA SER A 84 9.03 -7.92 -0.10
C SER A 84 8.90 -9.40 0.29
N TYR A 85 7.69 -9.89 0.59
CA TYR A 85 7.49 -11.27 1.02
C TYR A 85 8.10 -12.29 0.05
N ALA A 86 8.81 -13.27 0.61
CA ALA A 86 9.46 -14.38 -0.09
C ALA A 86 10.52 -14.00 -1.14
N LEU A 87 11.04 -12.77 -1.12
CA LEU A 87 12.23 -12.38 -1.86
C LEU A 87 13.48 -12.69 -1.02
N GLN A 88 14.54 -13.19 -1.67
CA GLN A 88 15.84 -13.29 -1.04
C GLN A 88 16.43 -11.89 -0.82
N PRO A 89 17.32 -11.66 0.16
CA PRO A 89 17.80 -10.32 0.50
C PRO A 89 18.31 -9.49 -0.69
N ASP A 90 19.15 -10.05 -1.55
CA ASP A 90 19.70 -9.34 -2.71
C ASP A 90 18.64 -9.07 -3.79
N VAL A 91 17.61 -9.94 -3.88
CA VAL A 91 16.45 -9.72 -4.76
C VAL A 91 15.56 -8.63 -4.18
N ALA A 92 15.34 -8.62 -2.86
CA ALA A 92 14.57 -7.59 -2.18
C ALA A 92 15.22 -6.20 -2.34
N GLU A 93 16.55 -6.11 -2.23
CA GLU A 93 17.32 -4.89 -2.50
C GLU A 93 16.99 -4.32 -3.90
N ASN A 94 17.15 -5.16 -4.93
CA ASN A 94 16.92 -4.73 -6.32
C ASN A 94 15.44 -4.41 -6.59
N SER A 95 14.50 -5.17 -6.02
CA SER A 95 13.07 -4.94 -6.13
C SER A 95 12.67 -3.59 -5.53
N VAL A 96 13.07 -3.34 -4.29
CA VAL A 96 12.78 -2.09 -3.58
C VAL A 96 13.43 -0.90 -4.29
N TYR A 97 14.70 -1.01 -4.65
CA TYR A 97 15.37 0.03 -5.42
C TYR A 97 14.64 0.35 -6.74
N SER A 98 14.24 -0.68 -7.50
CA SER A 98 13.51 -0.51 -8.77
C SER A 98 12.15 0.14 -8.56
N ALA A 99 11.43 -0.23 -7.49
CA ALA A 99 10.15 0.37 -7.15
C ALA A 99 10.30 1.86 -6.80
N LEU A 100 11.23 2.21 -5.90
CA LEU A 100 11.47 3.60 -5.50
C LEU A 100 11.95 4.46 -6.67
N LYS A 101 12.78 3.91 -7.54
CA LYS A 101 13.21 4.57 -8.79
C LYS A 101 12.05 4.77 -9.77
N CYS A 102 11.07 3.90 -9.76
CA CYS A 102 9.86 3.98 -10.59
C CYS A 102 8.83 4.99 -10.05
N GLY A 103 8.95 5.41 -8.77
CA GLY A 103 8.05 6.37 -8.13
C GLY A 103 7.16 5.79 -7.03
N TYR A 104 7.37 4.55 -6.60
CA TYR A 104 6.72 4.05 -5.39
C TYR A 104 7.22 4.81 -4.16
N HIS A 105 6.31 5.04 -3.21
CA HIS A 105 6.59 5.71 -1.93
C HIS A 105 6.21 4.85 -0.72
N LEU A 106 5.81 3.59 -0.94
CA LEU A 106 5.46 2.64 0.12
C LEU A 106 6.25 1.35 -0.06
N VAL A 107 6.90 0.89 1.01
CA VAL A 107 7.59 -0.40 1.10
C VAL A 107 7.01 -1.20 2.25
N ASP A 108 6.52 -2.41 1.96
CA ASP A 108 6.04 -3.37 2.95
C ASP A 108 7.02 -4.54 3.09
N THR A 109 7.49 -4.74 4.32
CA THR A 109 8.34 -5.86 4.72
C THR A 109 7.89 -6.46 6.04
N ALA A 110 8.64 -7.40 6.59
CA ALA A 110 8.44 -7.96 7.92
C ALA A 110 9.71 -8.62 8.46
N ARG A 111 9.84 -8.65 9.77
CA ARG A 111 10.88 -9.41 10.48
C ARG A 111 10.95 -10.87 9.99
N ALA A 112 9.81 -11.51 9.81
CA ALA A 112 9.68 -12.90 9.40
C ALA A 112 10.09 -13.20 7.95
N TYR A 113 10.29 -12.18 7.12
CA TYR A 113 10.69 -12.38 5.71
C TYR A 113 12.19 -12.61 5.54
N TRP A 114 12.99 -12.34 6.59
CA TRP A 114 14.43 -12.55 6.63
C TRP A 114 15.19 -11.79 5.53
N ASN A 115 14.66 -10.63 5.13
CA ASN A 115 15.19 -9.83 4.03
C ASN A 115 15.19 -8.32 4.31
N GLU A 116 14.94 -7.90 5.57
CA GLU A 116 14.91 -6.49 5.94
C GLU A 116 16.25 -5.78 5.68
N ASP A 117 17.37 -6.49 5.78
CA ASP A 117 18.69 -5.97 5.43
C ASP A 117 18.82 -5.64 3.93
N GLY A 118 18.28 -6.48 3.05
CA GLY A 118 18.20 -6.22 1.63
C GLY A 118 17.25 -5.05 1.32
N VAL A 119 16.08 -5.02 1.98
CA VAL A 119 15.14 -3.89 1.87
C VAL A 119 15.83 -2.58 2.27
N GLY A 120 16.55 -2.57 3.41
CA GLY A 120 17.30 -1.40 3.89
C GLY A 120 18.35 -0.93 2.89
N ARG A 121 19.12 -1.85 2.28
CA ARG A 121 20.10 -1.52 1.24
C ARG A 121 19.43 -0.90 0.01
N GLY A 122 18.28 -1.44 -0.43
CA GLY A 122 17.52 -0.91 -1.54
C GLY A 122 17.00 0.51 -1.29
N ILE A 123 16.47 0.77 -0.08
CA ILE A 123 16.03 2.11 0.36
C ILE A 123 17.23 3.08 0.38
N LYS A 124 18.30 2.69 1.06
CA LYS A 124 19.52 3.52 1.17
C LYS A 124 20.05 3.91 -0.19
N ARG A 125 20.17 2.95 -1.10
CA ARG A 125 20.64 3.19 -2.46
C ARG A 125 19.73 4.18 -3.21
N ALA A 126 18.42 4.03 -3.11
CA ALA A 126 17.48 4.95 -3.76
C ALA A 126 17.57 6.38 -3.22
N ILE A 127 17.80 6.54 -1.91
CA ILE A 127 18.01 7.83 -1.25
C ILE A 127 19.35 8.45 -1.70
N GLU A 128 20.43 7.69 -1.68
CA GLU A 128 21.77 8.15 -2.09
C GLU A 128 21.82 8.58 -3.56
N GLU A 129 21.07 7.88 -4.43
CA GLU A 129 20.95 8.24 -5.84
C GLU A 129 19.91 9.36 -6.10
N GLY A 130 19.21 9.87 -5.08
CA GLY A 130 18.31 11.01 -5.15
C GLY A 130 16.95 10.71 -5.77
N TYR A 131 16.51 9.45 -5.80
CA TYR A 131 15.17 9.09 -6.29
C TYR A 131 14.06 9.41 -5.29
N ILE A 132 14.36 9.37 -4.00
CA ILE A 132 13.40 9.63 -2.90
C ILE A 132 14.15 10.15 -1.68
N LYS A 133 13.46 10.88 -0.80
CA LYS A 133 13.96 11.21 0.53
C LYS A 133 13.28 10.32 1.57
N ARG A 134 13.92 10.16 2.76
CA ARG A 134 13.34 9.34 3.83
C ARG A 134 11.97 9.83 4.29
N GLU A 135 11.79 11.13 4.39
CA GLU A 135 10.53 11.76 4.79
C GLU A 135 9.38 11.59 3.79
N GLU A 136 9.69 11.29 2.53
CA GLU A 136 8.74 11.02 1.45
C GLU A 136 8.38 9.52 1.34
N LEU A 137 9.09 8.66 2.07
CA LEU A 137 8.93 7.22 2.02
C LEU A 137 8.15 6.71 3.23
N PHE A 138 7.14 5.88 2.98
CA PHE A 138 6.40 5.14 3.98
C PHE A 138 6.92 3.70 4.07
N VAL A 139 7.41 3.30 5.24
CA VAL A 139 7.97 1.95 5.47
C VAL A 139 7.15 1.21 6.50
N THR A 140 6.62 0.06 6.11
CA THR A 140 5.90 -0.88 7.00
C THR A 140 6.78 -2.08 7.31
N THR A 141 6.88 -2.45 8.60
CA THR A 141 7.38 -3.76 9.02
C THR A 141 6.43 -4.41 10.03
N LYS A 142 6.71 -5.66 10.42
CA LYS A 142 5.79 -6.45 11.25
C LYS A 142 6.56 -7.23 12.31
N VAL A 143 6.00 -7.28 13.53
CA VAL A 143 6.49 -8.13 14.61
C VAL A 143 5.90 -9.53 14.43
N TRP A 144 6.75 -10.55 14.42
CA TRP A 144 6.32 -11.94 14.29
C TRP A 144 5.74 -12.48 15.60
N ASP A 145 4.87 -13.47 15.53
CA ASP A 145 4.12 -14.04 16.67
C ASP A 145 5.03 -14.44 17.84
N SER A 146 6.14 -15.13 17.56
CA SER A 146 7.09 -15.57 18.60
C SER A 146 7.79 -14.43 19.33
N ASP A 147 7.77 -13.24 18.73
CA ASP A 147 8.47 -12.06 19.24
C ASP A 147 7.53 -11.13 20.05
N PHE A 148 6.22 -11.45 20.18
CA PHE A 148 5.27 -10.60 20.91
C PHE A 148 5.64 -10.43 22.40
N ALA A 149 6.33 -11.38 23.00
CA ALA A 149 6.81 -11.22 24.37
C ALA A 149 7.92 -10.15 24.51
N ASP A 150 8.68 -9.90 23.43
CA ASP A 150 9.70 -8.84 23.30
C ASP A 150 9.52 -8.10 21.96
N ALA A 151 8.34 -7.54 21.74
CA ALA A 151 8.04 -6.78 20.53
C ALA A 151 8.94 -5.55 20.39
N ARG A 152 9.32 -4.94 21.51
CA ARG A 152 10.28 -3.84 21.55
C ARG A 152 11.63 -4.23 20.94
N GLY A 153 12.23 -5.31 21.40
CA GLY A 153 13.51 -5.80 20.88
C GLY A 153 13.41 -6.19 19.41
N SER A 154 12.30 -6.81 19.02
CA SER A 154 12.03 -7.17 17.62
C SER A 154 12.02 -5.95 16.69
N VAL A 155 11.31 -4.87 17.07
CA VAL A 155 11.25 -3.62 16.29
C VAL A 155 12.59 -2.92 16.21
N LEU A 156 13.31 -2.81 17.34
CA LEU A 156 14.64 -2.20 17.33
C LEU A 156 15.61 -2.96 16.43
N GLY A 157 15.56 -4.31 16.44
CA GLY A 157 16.32 -5.14 15.51
C GLY A 157 15.89 -4.96 14.05
N SER A 158 14.60 -4.71 13.76
CA SER A 158 14.13 -4.36 12.42
C SER A 158 14.68 -3.02 11.95
N LEU A 159 14.69 -2.00 12.81
CA LEU A 159 15.29 -0.69 12.50
C LEU A 159 16.79 -0.82 12.16
N GLU A 160 17.53 -1.65 12.91
CA GLU A 160 18.95 -1.92 12.65
C GLU A 160 19.15 -2.58 11.27
N ARG A 161 18.38 -3.63 10.94
CA ARG A 161 18.45 -4.32 9.64
C ARG A 161 18.05 -3.42 8.48
N LEU A 162 16.99 -2.62 8.66
CA LEU A 162 16.52 -1.64 7.68
C LEU A 162 17.46 -0.43 7.54
N GLN A 163 18.37 -0.22 8.48
CA GLN A 163 19.25 0.96 8.57
C GLN A 163 18.45 2.27 8.64
N LEU A 164 17.36 2.28 9.43
CA LEU A 164 16.46 3.41 9.60
C LEU A 164 16.36 3.84 11.05
N ASP A 165 16.20 5.14 11.29
CA ASP A 165 15.99 5.71 12.63
C ASP A 165 14.56 5.49 13.15
N TYR A 166 13.61 5.38 12.24
CA TYR A 166 12.18 5.13 12.50
C TYR A 166 11.53 4.39 11.33
N VAL A 167 10.37 3.78 11.59
CA VAL A 167 9.44 3.26 10.57
C VAL A 167 8.08 3.94 10.68
N ASP A 168 7.34 3.95 9.59
CA ASP A 168 6.06 4.66 9.49
C ASP A 168 4.91 3.82 10.06
N LEU A 169 5.00 2.49 9.93
CA LEU A 169 3.97 1.58 10.44
C LEU A 169 4.60 0.28 10.94
N VAL A 170 4.16 -0.19 12.10
CA VAL A 170 4.45 -1.53 12.59
C VAL A 170 3.15 -2.27 12.83
N LEU A 171 3.06 -3.50 12.32
CA LEU A 171 1.93 -4.39 12.51
C LEU A 171 2.27 -5.53 13.47
N LEU A 172 1.33 -5.95 14.33
CA LEU A 172 1.33 -7.32 14.81
C LEU A 172 1.00 -8.23 13.63
N HIS A 173 1.92 -9.18 13.30
CA HIS A 173 1.85 -9.92 12.04
C HIS A 173 0.66 -10.88 11.98
N HIS A 174 0.36 -11.56 13.09
CA HIS A 174 -0.77 -12.47 13.22
C HIS A 174 -1.50 -12.25 14.53
N VAL A 175 -2.80 -12.00 14.47
CA VAL A 175 -3.67 -11.80 15.64
C VAL A 175 -4.91 -12.67 15.46
N PRO A 176 -5.41 -13.38 16.49
CA PRO A 176 -4.92 -13.44 17.87
C PRO A 176 -3.73 -14.39 18.05
N ARG A 177 -2.85 -14.07 18.98
CA ARG A 177 -1.74 -14.91 19.45
C ARG A 177 -1.45 -14.62 20.91
N ASP A 178 -0.68 -15.49 21.56
CA ASP A 178 -0.19 -15.26 22.92
C ASP A 178 0.64 -13.98 22.97
N ASN A 179 0.48 -13.20 24.03
CA ASN A 179 1.14 -11.92 24.27
C ASN A 179 0.85 -10.80 23.24
N ASP A 180 -0.17 -10.92 22.40
CA ASP A 180 -0.48 -9.90 21.38
C ASP A 180 -0.76 -8.52 21.98
N GLU A 181 -1.57 -8.42 23.06
CA GLU A 181 -1.80 -7.15 23.76
C GLU A 181 -0.51 -6.59 24.39
N ASN A 182 0.29 -7.45 25.05
CA ASN A 182 1.56 -7.04 25.62
C ASN A 182 2.54 -6.56 24.54
N GLY A 183 2.61 -7.27 23.42
CA GLY A 183 3.41 -6.88 22.25
C GLY A 183 2.97 -5.53 21.71
N TYR A 184 1.66 -5.32 21.60
CA TYR A 184 1.10 -4.05 21.15
C TYR A 184 1.47 -2.89 22.08
N HIS A 185 1.33 -3.06 23.41
CA HIS A 185 1.72 -2.05 24.39
C HIS A 185 3.21 -1.71 24.37
N GLN A 186 4.08 -2.67 24.07
CA GLN A 186 5.51 -2.38 23.88
C GLN A 186 5.75 -1.53 22.62
N MET A 187 4.99 -1.76 21.54
CA MET A 187 5.07 -0.93 20.33
C MET A 187 4.55 0.49 20.59
N GLU A 188 3.51 0.67 21.43
CA GLU A 188 3.03 2.00 21.84
C GLU A 188 4.12 2.84 22.53
N GLN A 189 4.99 2.22 23.33
CA GLN A 189 6.13 2.93 23.93
C GLN A 189 7.11 3.42 22.86
N LEU A 190 7.34 2.62 21.81
CA LEU A 190 8.20 3.01 20.69
C LEU A 190 7.58 4.13 19.83
N VAL A 191 6.25 4.25 19.78
CA VAL A 191 5.59 5.42 19.17
C VAL A 191 5.91 6.67 20.00
N LYS A 192 5.78 6.61 21.33
CA LYS A 192 6.11 7.73 22.23
C LYS A 192 7.59 8.14 22.14
N GLU A 193 8.47 7.21 21.81
CA GLU A 193 9.91 7.43 21.61
C GLU A 193 10.25 7.91 20.17
N GLY A 194 9.26 8.02 19.27
CA GLY A 194 9.46 8.44 17.89
C GLY A 194 10.13 7.40 16.98
N LYS A 195 10.16 6.13 17.41
CA LYS A 195 10.69 5.01 16.62
C LYS A 195 9.66 4.43 15.65
N ILE A 196 8.38 4.62 15.93
CA ILE A 196 7.25 4.20 15.11
C ILE A 196 6.31 5.41 14.97
N ARG A 197 5.74 5.62 13.79
CA ARG A 197 4.73 6.67 13.56
C ARG A 197 3.30 6.18 13.77
N SER A 198 3.00 4.95 13.33
CA SER A 198 1.65 4.36 13.40
C SER A 198 1.70 2.88 13.74
N LEU A 199 0.62 2.36 14.29
CA LEU A 199 0.46 0.96 14.65
C LEU A 199 -0.72 0.34 13.89
N GLY A 200 -0.64 -0.97 13.63
CA GLY A 200 -1.74 -1.68 12.99
C GLY A 200 -1.73 -3.17 13.34
N LEU A 201 -2.69 -3.87 12.75
CA LEU A 201 -2.92 -5.29 12.97
C LEU A 201 -2.88 -6.02 11.63
N SER A 202 -2.58 -7.32 11.66
CA SER A 202 -2.59 -8.13 10.45
C SER A 202 -3.22 -9.49 10.71
N ASN A 203 -3.82 -10.06 9.65
CA ASN A 203 -4.39 -11.40 9.65
C ASN A 203 -5.57 -11.59 10.62
N ILE A 204 -6.43 -10.60 10.71
CA ILE A 204 -7.73 -10.69 11.39
C ILE A 204 -8.81 -10.86 10.31
N TYR A 205 -9.42 -12.05 10.24
CA TYR A 205 -10.42 -12.40 9.24
C TYR A 205 -11.77 -12.65 9.90
N ARG A 206 -12.75 -11.73 9.68
CA ARG A 206 -14.14 -11.88 10.20
C ARG A 206 -14.21 -12.20 11.70
N ASP A 207 -13.16 -11.84 12.44
CA ASP A 207 -13.08 -11.98 13.89
C ASP A 207 -13.24 -10.63 14.56
N ASN A 208 -14.50 -10.14 14.58
CA ASN A 208 -14.84 -8.87 15.20
C ASN A 208 -14.51 -8.86 16.70
N ALA A 209 -14.61 -10.01 17.38
CA ALA A 209 -14.30 -10.09 18.81
C ALA A 209 -12.81 -9.84 19.09
N THR A 210 -11.92 -10.46 18.31
CA THR A 210 -10.48 -10.18 18.39
C THR A 210 -10.17 -8.75 17.99
N PHE A 211 -10.79 -8.23 16.92
CA PHE A 211 -10.63 -6.84 16.52
C PHE A 211 -11.00 -5.88 17.66
N ASP A 212 -12.19 -6.04 18.25
CA ASP A 212 -12.68 -5.20 19.34
C ASP A 212 -11.80 -5.29 20.58
N ARG A 213 -11.34 -6.50 20.93
CA ARG A 213 -10.43 -6.70 22.06
C ARG A 213 -9.14 -5.89 21.88
N MET A 214 -8.47 -6.04 20.74
CA MET A 214 -7.23 -5.34 20.44
C MET A 214 -7.46 -3.82 20.34
N TYR A 215 -8.51 -3.40 19.65
CA TYR A 215 -8.84 -1.99 19.49
C TYR A 215 -9.15 -1.32 20.82
N ASN A 216 -9.91 -2.00 21.71
CA ASN A 216 -10.27 -1.44 23.01
C ASN A 216 -9.10 -1.43 24.01
N ALA A 217 -8.24 -2.47 23.98
CA ALA A 217 -7.06 -2.54 24.84
C ALA A 217 -6.00 -1.47 24.48
N ALA A 218 -5.91 -1.11 23.19
CA ALA A 218 -4.92 -0.15 22.70
C ALA A 218 -5.12 1.26 23.30
N GLU A 219 -4.05 1.86 23.80
CA GLU A 219 -3.96 3.30 24.14
C GLU A 219 -3.85 4.13 22.85
N ILE A 220 -2.89 3.76 21.98
CA ILE A 220 -2.71 4.32 20.64
C ILE A 220 -3.43 3.39 19.67
N LYS A 221 -4.56 3.86 19.10
CA LYS A 221 -5.41 3.01 18.27
C LYS A 221 -4.68 2.54 17.00
N PRO A 222 -4.88 1.27 16.58
CA PRO A 222 -4.40 0.81 15.30
C PRO A 222 -5.07 1.60 14.17
N VAL A 223 -4.31 1.90 13.13
CA VAL A 223 -4.78 2.72 11.99
C VAL A 223 -5.14 1.89 10.77
N LEU A 224 -4.74 0.61 10.76
CA LEU A 224 -4.80 -0.25 9.59
C LEU A 224 -4.94 -1.73 9.97
N VAL A 225 -5.68 -2.47 9.15
CA VAL A 225 -5.66 -3.94 9.13
C VAL A 225 -5.11 -4.41 7.79
N GLN A 226 -4.07 -5.25 7.82
CA GLN A 226 -3.50 -5.87 6.63
C GLN A 226 -3.93 -7.34 6.56
N ASN A 227 -4.68 -7.72 5.51
CA ASN A 227 -5.18 -9.07 5.31
C ASN A 227 -4.92 -9.57 3.88
N GLU A 228 -4.97 -10.90 3.67
CA GLU A 228 -5.12 -11.46 2.33
C GLU A 228 -6.39 -10.89 1.70
N ASN A 229 -6.24 -10.28 0.51
CA ASN A 229 -7.36 -9.66 -0.14
C ASN A 229 -7.14 -9.61 -1.66
N HIS A 230 -8.02 -10.29 -2.39
CA HIS A 230 -8.03 -10.37 -3.85
C HIS A 230 -9.44 -10.81 -4.32
N PRO A 231 -9.78 -10.77 -5.61
CA PRO A 231 -11.15 -11.02 -6.07
C PRO A 231 -11.77 -12.35 -5.62
N PHE A 232 -10.99 -13.39 -5.42
CA PHE A 232 -11.52 -14.69 -4.95
C PHE A 232 -11.59 -14.82 -3.43
N PHE A 233 -10.98 -13.89 -2.68
CA PHE A 233 -10.96 -13.87 -1.23
C PHE A 233 -10.93 -12.45 -0.71
N HIS A 234 -12.08 -11.92 -0.35
CA HIS A 234 -12.26 -10.64 0.32
C HIS A 234 -13.48 -10.70 1.24
N TRP A 235 -13.49 -9.86 2.27
CA TRP A 235 -14.54 -9.86 3.29
C TRP A 235 -15.08 -8.44 3.48
N ASP A 236 -16.01 -8.05 2.59
CA ASP A 236 -16.53 -6.69 2.57
C ASP A 236 -17.25 -6.31 3.88
N ASP A 237 -17.89 -7.27 4.55
CA ASP A 237 -18.53 -7.09 5.86
C ASP A 237 -17.50 -6.75 6.96
N PHE A 238 -16.40 -7.50 7.05
CA PHE A 238 -15.33 -7.21 7.99
C PHE A 238 -14.57 -5.93 7.64
N GLN A 239 -14.34 -5.68 6.36
CA GLN A 239 -13.68 -4.47 5.88
C GLN A 239 -14.50 -3.23 6.23
N ALA A 240 -15.83 -3.27 6.04
CA ALA A 240 -16.74 -2.19 6.45
C ALA A 240 -16.74 -2.02 7.98
N TYR A 241 -16.68 -3.12 8.74
CA TYR A 241 -16.59 -3.07 10.19
C TYR A 241 -15.32 -2.37 10.68
N ALA A 242 -14.16 -2.73 10.14
CA ALA A 242 -12.89 -2.10 10.46
C ALA A 242 -12.86 -0.62 10.04
N ALA A 243 -13.39 -0.30 8.85
CA ALA A 243 -13.47 1.07 8.35
C ALA A 243 -14.37 1.97 9.23
N ALA A 244 -15.41 1.43 9.86
CA ALA A 244 -16.25 2.16 10.81
C ALA A 244 -15.45 2.66 12.04
N SER A 245 -14.32 2.02 12.36
CA SER A 245 -13.35 2.44 13.38
C SER A 245 -12.22 3.32 12.80
N SER A 246 -12.42 3.92 11.63
CA SER A 246 -11.43 4.74 10.91
C SER A 246 -10.13 4.01 10.55
N MET A 247 -10.18 2.69 10.43
CA MET A 247 -9.04 1.88 10.00
C MET A 247 -9.00 1.73 8.48
N GLN A 248 -7.81 1.81 7.91
CA GLN A 248 -7.58 1.49 6.51
C GLN A 248 -7.42 -0.02 6.33
N ILE A 249 -7.68 -0.48 5.10
CA ILE A 249 -7.48 -1.88 4.69
C ILE A 249 -6.29 -1.93 3.74
N GLU A 250 -5.31 -2.76 4.07
CA GLU A 250 -4.19 -3.06 3.21
C GLU A 250 -4.24 -4.52 2.77
N SER A 251 -4.00 -4.74 1.49
CA SER A 251 -4.11 -6.05 0.85
C SER A 251 -2.72 -6.64 0.61
N TRP A 252 -2.39 -7.73 1.33
CA TRP A 252 -1.32 -8.59 0.89
C TRP A 252 -1.88 -9.67 -0.06
N TYR A 253 -1.06 -10.19 -0.97
CA TYR A 253 -1.46 -11.03 -2.10
C TYR A 253 -2.52 -10.39 -3.03
N PRO A 254 -2.43 -9.09 -3.35
CA PRO A 254 -3.42 -8.43 -4.20
C PRO A 254 -3.54 -9.06 -5.59
N LEU A 255 -2.52 -9.79 -6.03
CA LEU A 255 -2.46 -10.53 -7.30
C LEU A 255 -2.69 -12.06 -7.12
N GLY A 256 -3.24 -12.48 -5.99
CA GLY A 256 -3.56 -13.88 -5.70
C GLY A 256 -2.46 -14.70 -5.05
N GLY A 257 -1.23 -14.18 -4.97
CA GLY A 257 -0.13 -14.81 -4.25
C GLY A 257 0.62 -15.93 -4.98
N ARG A 258 1.71 -16.37 -4.35
CA ARG A 258 2.64 -17.35 -4.92
C ARG A 258 1.96 -18.67 -5.27
N GLY A 259 2.19 -19.14 -6.51
CA GLY A 259 1.61 -20.39 -7.01
C GLY A 259 0.17 -20.26 -7.53
N PHE A 260 -0.51 -19.14 -7.27
CA PHE A 260 -1.91 -18.95 -7.66
C PHE A 260 -2.12 -17.84 -8.68
N THR A 261 -1.14 -16.99 -8.94
CA THR A 261 -1.24 -15.85 -9.88
C THR A 261 -1.74 -16.27 -11.26
N GLN A 262 -1.34 -17.45 -11.77
CA GLN A 262 -1.78 -17.95 -13.07
C GLN A 262 -3.28 -18.24 -13.14
N ASN A 263 -3.91 -18.59 -12.01
CA ASN A 263 -5.37 -18.80 -11.95
C ASN A 263 -6.13 -17.49 -12.21
N TYR A 264 -5.53 -16.37 -11.84
CA TYR A 264 -6.07 -15.02 -12.04
C TYR A 264 -5.72 -14.51 -13.43
N PHE A 265 -4.45 -14.60 -13.80
CA PHE A 265 -3.94 -14.02 -15.05
C PHE A 265 -4.50 -14.72 -16.30
N ASN A 266 -4.90 -15.98 -16.18
CA ASN A 266 -5.56 -16.75 -17.24
C ASN A 266 -7.09 -16.83 -17.08
N HIS A 267 -7.69 -16.14 -16.10
CA HIS A 267 -9.13 -16.20 -15.91
C HIS A 267 -9.88 -15.48 -17.04
N PRO A 268 -10.79 -16.18 -17.78
CA PRO A 268 -11.42 -15.64 -18.99
C PRO A 268 -12.07 -14.27 -18.78
N THR A 269 -12.82 -14.10 -17.69
CA THR A 269 -13.50 -12.83 -17.39
C THR A 269 -12.48 -11.70 -17.12
N LEU A 270 -11.37 -11.97 -16.40
CA LEU A 270 -10.36 -10.95 -16.14
C LEU A 270 -9.60 -10.58 -17.42
N LEU A 271 -9.34 -11.55 -18.31
CA LEU A 271 -8.75 -11.29 -19.62
C LEU A 271 -9.68 -10.43 -20.51
N GLU A 272 -10.99 -10.72 -20.49
CA GLU A 272 -11.97 -9.91 -21.22
C GLU A 272 -12.03 -8.47 -20.70
N ILE A 273 -12.08 -8.29 -19.38
CA ILE A 273 -12.04 -6.95 -18.73
C ILE A 273 -10.74 -6.25 -19.13
N ALA A 274 -9.59 -6.90 -18.98
CA ALA A 274 -8.29 -6.34 -19.32
C ALA A 274 -8.22 -5.86 -20.79
N GLY A 275 -8.77 -6.66 -21.72
CA GLY A 275 -8.87 -6.30 -23.13
C GLY A 275 -9.69 -5.04 -23.39
N ARG A 276 -10.77 -4.80 -22.64
CA ARG A 276 -11.60 -3.57 -22.78
C ARG A 276 -10.83 -2.30 -22.46
N TYR A 277 -9.92 -2.37 -21.49
CA TYR A 277 -9.13 -1.21 -21.04
C TYR A 277 -7.76 -1.12 -21.70
N GLY A 278 -7.37 -2.09 -22.53
CA GLY A 278 -6.01 -2.18 -23.08
C GLY A 278 -4.95 -2.33 -21.99
N LYS A 279 -5.29 -3.03 -20.90
CA LYS A 279 -4.45 -3.24 -19.71
C LYS A 279 -4.19 -4.72 -19.51
N THR A 280 -3.24 -5.03 -18.62
CA THR A 280 -2.99 -6.42 -18.20
C THR A 280 -3.87 -6.80 -17.03
N VAL A 281 -4.04 -8.10 -16.78
CA VAL A 281 -4.82 -8.59 -15.64
C VAL A 281 -4.24 -8.11 -14.29
N PRO A 282 -2.91 -8.09 -14.05
CA PRO A 282 -2.36 -7.46 -12.85
C PRO A 282 -2.81 -6.03 -12.65
N GLN A 283 -2.81 -5.20 -13.69
CA GLN A 283 -3.28 -3.81 -13.62
C GLN A 283 -4.77 -3.72 -13.26
N ILE A 284 -5.62 -4.59 -13.83
CA ILE A 284 -7.04 -4.67 -13.47
C ILE A 284 -7.23 -5.02 -11.99
N LEU A 285 -6.50 -6.02 -11.49
CA LEU A 285 -6.59 -6.45 -10.10
C LEU A 285 -6.17 -5.34 -9.13
N LEU A 286 -5.06 -4.67 -9.42
CA LEU A 286 -4.56 -3.58 -8.59
C LEU A 286 -5.48 -2.35 -8.66
N ARG A 287 -6.00 -2.02 -9.86
CA ARG A 287 -6.98 -0.95 -10.01
C ARG A 287 -8.26 -1.24 -9.23
N TRP A 288 -8.76 -2.48 -9.27
CA TRP A 288 -9.91 -2.91 -8.47
C TRP A 288 -9.64 -2.71 -6.97
N GLN A 289 -8.47 -3.09 -6.45
CA GLN A 289 -8.08 -2.87 -5.05
C GLN A 289 -8.16 -1.39 -4.66
N VAL A 290 -7.48 -0.55 -5.43
CA VAL A 290 -7.41 0.89 -5.16
C VAL A 290 -8.80 1.53 -5.30
N GLN A 291 -9.58 1.12 -6.29
CA GLN A 291 -10.92 1.65 -6.54
C GLN A 291 -11.94 1.23 -5.47
N LYS A 292 -11.72 0.08 -4.79
CA LYS A 292 -12.44 -0.29 -3.56
C LYS A 292 -11.98 0.54 -2.34
N GLY A 293 -10.99 1.37 -2.48
CA GLY A 293 -10.43 2.16 -1.38
C GLY A 293 -9.38 1.41 -0.54
N PHE A 294 -8.82 0.31 -1.04
CA PHE A 294 -7.78 -0.45 -0.33
C PHE A 294 -6.38 0.02 -0.73
N ILE A 295 -5.42 -0.25 0.14
CA ILE A 295 -4.00 -0.12 -0.13
C ILE A 295 -3.50 -1.47 -0.63
N ALA A 296 -2.71 -1.52 -1.69
CA ALA A 296 -2.22 -2.76 -2.27
C ALA A 296 -0.68 -2.83 -2.24
N VAL A 297 -0.13 -3.99 -1.83
CA VAL A 297 1.32 -4.21 -1.78
C VAL A 297 1.74 -5.43 -2.62
N PRO A 298 1.66 -5.33 -3.96
CA PRO A 298 2.15 -6.38 -4.84
C PRO A 298 3.66 -6.55 -4.69
N GLY A 299 4.12 -7.80 -4.73
CA GLY A 299 5.54 -8.14 -4.79
C GLY A 299 5.94 -8.54 -6.21
N SER A 300 7.13 -8.12 -6.64
CA SER A 300 7.77 -8.58 -7.87
C SER A 300 9.29 -8.45 -7.79
N SER A 301 10.01 -9.36 -8.43
CA SER A 301 11.46 -9.27 -8.66
C SER A 301 11.81 -8.75 -10.06
N ASN A 302 10.82 -8.56 -10.93
CA ASN A 302 11.00 -8.08 -12.29
C ASN A 302 10.72 -6.56 -12.34
N PRO A 303 11.70 -5.71 -12.70
CA PRO A 303 11.52 -4.26 -12.80
C PRO A 303 10.40 -3.84 -13.77
N ASP A 304 10.20 -4.56 -14.86
CA ASP A 304 9.13 -4.25 -15.83
C ASP A 304 7.75 -4.48 -15.21
N HIS A 305 7.57 -5.59 -14.47
CA HIS A 305 6.32 -5.84 -13.74
C HIS A 305 6.10 -4.83 -12.61
N ILE A 306 7.17 -4.37 -11.94
CA ILE A 306 7.08 -3.33 -10.93
C ILE A 306 6.55 -2.03 -11.55
N ALA A 307 7.11 -1.62 -12.69
CA ALA A 307 6.66 -0.44 -13.41
C ALA A 307 5.22 -0.59 -13.94
N GLU A 308 4.86 -1.77 -14.47
CA GLU A 308 3.52 -2.09 -14.95
C GLU A 308 2.49 -2.04 -13.82
N ASN A 309 2.80 -2.62 -12.65
CA ASN A 309 1.92 -2.61 -11.48
C ASN A 309 1.65 -1.20 -10.95
N TYR A 310 2.52 -0.26 -11.22
CA TYR A 310 2.35 1.15 -10.83
C TYR A 310 1.49 1.93 -11.84
N ASP A 311 1.38 1.46 -13.09
CA ASP A 311 0.63 2.10 -14.19
C ASP A 311 -0.88 1.79 -14.13
N ILE A 312 -1.55 2.15 -13.04
CA ILE A 312 -2.96 1.83 -12.76
C ILE A 312 -3.86 3.06 -12.55
N PHE A 313 -3.30 4.27 -12.63
CA PHE A 313 -4.04 5.51 -12.31
C PHE A 313 -4.60 6.22 -13.54
N ASN A 314 -4.33 5.73 -14.75
CA ASN A 314 -4.74 6.31 -16.03
C ASN A 314 -6.03 5.72 -16.61
N PHE A 315 -6.74 4.89 -15.85
CA PHE A 315 -8.04 4.34 -16.23
C PHE A 315 -8.89 4.08 -14.99
N VAL A 316 -10.20 3.92 -15.20
CA VAL A 316 -11.19 3.63 -14.16
C VAL A 316 -12.01 2.44 -14.61
N LEU A 317 -12.17 1.42 -13.76
CA LEU A 317 -13.09 0.31 -14.01
C LEU A 317 -14.54 0.81 -13.88
N SER A 318 -15.40 0.38 -14.80
CA SER A 318 -16.84 0.65 -14.71
C SER A 318 -17.46 -0.03 -13.50
N ASP A 319 -18.61 0.46 -13.06
CA ASP A 319 -19.38 -0.15 -11.95
C ASP A 319 -19.74 -1.61 -12.27
N ASP A 320 -20.06 -1.92 -13.53
CA ASP A 320 -20.36 -3.29 -13.98
C ASP A 320 -19.15 -4.19 -13.89
N ASP A 321 -17.95 -3.72 -14.25
CA ASP A 321 -16.71 -4.49 -14.13
C ASP A 321 -16.31 -4.66 -12.66
N MET A 322 -16.47 -3.63 -11.84
CA MET A 322 -16.28 -3.72 -10.38
C MET A 322 -17.22 -4.76 -9.76
N ALA A 323 -18.51 -4.75 -10.12
CA ALA A 323 -19.48 -5.72 -9.65
C ALA A 323 -19.13 -7.16 -10.13
N THR A 324 -18.69 -7.30 -11.39
CA THR A 324 -18.28 -8.59 -11.95
C THR A 324 -17.08 -9.16 -11.20
N ILE A 325 -16.07 -8.34 -10.91
CA ILE A 325 -14.88 -8.77 -10.15
C ILE A 325 -15.26 -9.08 -8.69
N ASN A 326 -16.12 -8.28 -8.06
CA ASN A 326 -16.61 -8.56 -6.70
C ASN A 326 -17.35 -9.90 -6.61
N ALA A 327 -18.10 -10.29 -7.65
CA ALA A 327 -18.84 -11.54 -7.68
C ALA A 327 -17.95 -12.80 -7.82
N MET A 328 -16.63 -12.66 -8.03
CA MET A 328 -15.69 -13.78 -8.11
C MET A 328 -15.32 -14.38 -6.75
N GLN A 329 -15.80 -13.81 -5.64
CA GLN A 329 -15.54 -14.28 -4.29
C GLN A 329 -15.87 -15.76 -4.12
N THR A 330 -14.90 -16.56 -3.69
CA THR A 330 -15.05 -18.01 -3.41
C THR A 330 -15.05 -18.33 -1.92
N GLY A 331 -14.57 -17.38 -1.09
CA GLY A 331 -14.38 -17.61 0.35
C GLY A 331 -13.12 -18.40 0.70
N HIS A 332 -12.30 -18.74 -0.29
CA HIS A 332 -11.07 -19.52 -0.09
C HIS A 332 -9.85 -18.66 -0.36
N GLY A 333 -9.06 -18.41 0.69
CA GLY A 333 -7.75 -17.77 0.57
C GLY A 333 -6.72 -18.72 -0.04
N ASN A 334 -5.69 -18.13 -0.62
CA ASN A 334 -4.59 -18.87 -1.24
C ASN A 334 -3.44 -19.15 -0.25
N PHE A 335 -3.49 -18.53 0.91
CA PHE A 335 -2.53 -18.77 1.98
C PHE A 335 -3.15 -19.65 3.06
N ASN A 336 -2.58 -20.83 3.25
CA ASN A 336 -3.00 -21.71 4.31
C ASN A 336 -2.24 -21.38 5.60
N MET A 337 -2.88 -20.62 6.49
CA MET A 337 -2.30 -20.26 7.80
C MET A 337 -2.39 -21.40 8.84
N ARG A 338 -2.92 -22.55 8.46
CA ARG A 338 -2.96 -23.75 9.29
C ARG A 338 -1.81 -24.67 8.90
N GLY A 339 -0.60 -24.20 9.20
CA GLY A 339 0.59 -25.05 9.21
C GLY A 339 0.78 -25.64 10.59
#